data_b790effee35767eab253de3b68931891
#
_entry.id   b790effee35767eab253de3b68931891
#
_cell.length_a   1.000
_cell.length_b   1.000
_cell.length_c   1.000
_cell.angle_alpha   90.00
_cell.angle_beta   90.00
_cell.angle_gamma   90.00
#
_symmetry.space_group_name_H-M   'P 1'
#
loop_
_entity.id
_entity.type
_entity.pdbx_description
1 polymer ?
#
loop_
_entity_poly.entity_id
_entity_poly.type
_entity_poly.pdbx_seq_one_letter_code
_entity_poly.pdbx_strand_id
1 'polypeptide(L)'
;MGLTVFAEGMGLFHKGSGGKGIAPGDVCLSPPPPPGGPLPVPYVNVCNASDLAQGSRSVKVDGEPTALEDQSNVSTSTGNEAGTQGGNVITHKTKGKAVFMMWSFTVKIEGKGVCRHGDPMGQNCMTPPVGIIEPSAITSVGKSMGWTGVEPCKSRYKRPKEGKPNDKQRKKIAGQKCWRCKRRN
;
A
#
# COMPACT_ATOMS: atom_id res chain seq x y z
N MET A 1 2.88 -3.37 15.14
CA MET A 1 4.15 -2.61 15.02
C MET A 1 3.92 -1.47 14.03
N GLY A 2 4.49 -0.29 14.27
CA GLY A 2 4.40 0.81 13.30
C GLY A 2 5.40 0.58 12.17
N LEU A 3 5.07 1.08 10.98
CA LEU A 3 6.00 1.09 9.85
C LEU A 3 7.10 2.13 10.11
N THR A 4 8.36 1.76 9.98
CA THR A 4 9.49 2.66 10.19
C THR A 4 10.28 2.95 8.91
N VAL A 5 10.10 2.15 7.86
CA VAL A 5 10.82 2.27 6.59
C VAL A 5 9.89 2.68 5.46
N PHE A 6 10.32 3.64 4.66
CA PHE A 6 9.53 4.27 3.62
C PHE A 6 10.28 4.36 2.29
N ALA A 7 9.54 4.22 1.21
CA ALA A 7 9.98 4.55 -0.14
C ALA A 7 9.02 5.59 -0.73
N GLU A 8 9.56 6.73 -1.18
CA GLU A 8 8.78 7.81 -1.83
C GLU A 8 7.60 8.31 -0.98
N GLY A 9 7.80 8.35 0.36
CA GLY A 9 6.78 8.79 1.31
C GLY A 9 5.69 7.76 1.63
N MET A 10 5.76 6.55 1.07
CA MET A 10 4.87 5.43 1.34
C MET A 10 5.59 4.35 2.14
N GLY A 11 4.92 3.78 3.14
CA GLY A 11 5.49 2.71 3.95
C GLY A 11 5.74 1.44 3.12
N LEU A 12 6.83 0.73 3.38
CA LEU A 12 7.11 -0.54 2.71
C LEU A 12 6.14 -1.62 3.16
N PHE A 13 5.66 -2.41 2.20
CA PHE A 13 4.82 -3.55 2.49
C PHE A 13 5.70 -4.74 2.89
N HIS A 14 5.61 -5.17 4.13
CA HIS A 14 6.34 -6.32 4.66
C HIS A 14 5.42 -7.20 5.51
N LYS A 15 5.85 -8.42 5.80
CA LYS A 15 5.03 -9.43 6.47
C LYS A 15 4.42 -8.96 7.79
N GLY A 16 5.14 -8.15 8.56
CA GLY A 16 4.70 -7.58 9.83
C GLY A 16 4.05 -6.19 9.73
N SER A 17 3.83 -5.66 8.52
CA SER A 17 3.33 -4.29 8.32
C SER A 17 1.87 -4.07 8.73
N GLY A 18 1.11 -5.15 8.92
CA GLY A 18 -0.32 -5.07 9.21
C GLY A 18 -1.17 -4.57 8.04
N GLY A 19 -0.59 -4.45 6.85
CA GLY A 19 -1.29 -4.00 5.64
C GLY A 19 -2.37 -4.98 5.21
N LYS A 20 -3.45 -4.42 4.65
CA LYS A 20 -4.56 -5.17 4.05
C LYS A 20 -4.78 -4.71 2.63
N GLY A 21 -4.90 -5.65 1.71
CA GLY A 21 -5.38 -5.38 0.37
C GLY A 21 -6.87 -5.68 0.29
N ILE A 22 -7.67 -4.74 -0.23
CA ILE A 22 -9.12 -4.88 -0.38
C ILE A 22 -9.44 -4.78 -1.85
N ALA A 23 -10.10 -5.79 -2.41
CA ALA A 23 -10.50 -5.83 -3.81
C ALA A 23 -12.01 -6.10 -3.91
N PRO A 24 -12.83 -5.07 -4.15
CA PRO A 24 -14.25 -5.24 -4.38
C PRO A 24 -14.53 -5.80 -5.78
N GLY A 25 -15.62 -6.54 -5.92
CA GLY A 25 -16.13 -6.94 -7.23
C GLY A 25 -15.55 -8.23 -7.81
N ASP A 26 -15.05 -9.13 -6.96
CA ASP A 26 -14.70 -10.49 -7.36
C ASP A 26 -15.98 -11.31 -7.63
N VAL A 27 -16.35 -11.43 -8.89
CA VAL A 27 -17.60 -12.12 -9.29
C VAL A 27 -17.37 -13.61 -9.30
N CYS A 28 -18.01 -14.31 -8.36
CA CYS A 28 -17.94 -15.78 -8.25
C CYS A 28 -19.29 -16.44 -8.45
N LEU A 29 -19.26 -17.65 -9.01
CA LEU A 29 -20.44 -18.48 -9.19
C LEU A 29 -20.87 -19.09 -7.86
N SER A 30 -22.00 -18.66 -7.38
CA SER A 30 -22.57 -19.05 -6.09
C SER A 30 -23.83 -19.91 -6.26
N PRO A 31 -24.12 -20.83 -5.32
CA PRO A 31 -25.31 -21.64 -5.36
C PRO A 31 -26.55 -20.75 -5.16
N PRO A 32 -27.55 -20.81 -6.05
CA PRO A 32 -28.84 -20.18 -5.84
C PRO A 32 -29.73 -21.07 -4.96
N PRO A 33 -30.85 -20.57 -4.45
CA PRO A 33 -31.90 -21.44 -3.94
C PRO A 33 -32.44 -22.32 -5.07
N PRO A 34 -32.74 -23.61 -4.83
CA PRO A 34 -33.31 -24.51 -5.82
C PRO A 34 -34.65 -23.96 -6.40
N PRO A 35 -34.93 -24.17 -7.68
CA PRO A 35 -34.27 -25.03 -8.67
C PRO A 35 -33.29 -24.32 -9.63
N GLY A 36 -32.69 -23.21 -9.21
CA GLY A 36 -31.85 -22.40 -10.07
C GLY A 36 -30.46 -22.98 -10.33
N GLY A 37 -29.80 -22.49 -11.41
CA GLY A 37 -28.38 -22.75 -11.72
C GLY A 37 -27.39 -21.76 -11.05
N PRO A 38 -26.08 -21.92 -11.20
CA PRO A 38 -25.08 -21.04 -10.59
C PRO A 38 -25.32 -19.56 -10.88
N LEU A 39 -25.28 -18.73 -9.85
CA LEU A 39 -25.55 -17.29 -9.96
C LEU A 39 -24.22 -16.50 -9.78
N PRO A 40 -23.88 -15.55 -10.68
CA PRO A 40 -22.73 -14.69 -10.49
C PRO A 40 -23.01 -13.65 -9.39
N VAL A 41 -22.27 -13.71 -8.31
CA VAL A 41 -22.38 -12.80 -7.15
C VAL A 41 -21.06 -12.08 -6.94
N PRO A 42 -21.04 -10.74 -6.80
CA PRO A 42 -19.84 -10.00 -6.49
C PRO A 42 -19.47 -10.13 -5.00
N TYR A 43 -18.20 -10.43 -4.74
CA TYR A 43 -17.62 -10.51 -3.41
C TYR A 43 -16.53 -9.47 -3.21
N VAL A 44 -16.24 -9.15 -1.95
CA VAL A 44 -15.11 -8.31 -1.57
C VAL A 44 -14.01 -9.22 -1.04
N ASN A 45 -12.88 -9.24 -1.73
CA ASN A 45 -11.71 -9.99 -1.27
C ASN A 45 -10.80 -9.13 -0.41
N VAL A 46 -10.24 -9.77 0.62
CA VAL A 46 -9.26 -9.16 1.52
C VAL A 46 -8.05 -10.08 1.60
N CYS A 47 -6.85 -9.52 1.46
CA CYS A 47 -5.60 -10.20 1.74
C CYS A 47 -4.82 -9.47 2.83
N ASN A 48 -4.05 -10.20 3.63
CA ASN A 48 -3.30 -9.65 4.76
C ASN A 48 -1.79 -9.75 4.52
N ALA A 49 -1.04 -8.77 5.01
CA ALA A 49 0.41 -8.76 4.93
C ALA A 49 1.06 -9.94 5.64
N SER A 50 0.42 -10.50 6.67
CA SER A 50 0.88 -11.71 7.37
C SER A 50 1.08 -12.92 6.45
N ASP A 51 0.33 -12.97 5.36
CA ASP A 51 0.33 -14.06 4.38
C ASP A 51 1.29 -13.80 3.22
N LEU A 52 2.20 -12.80 3.38
CA LEU A 52 3.24 -12.51 2.40
C LEU A 52 4.14 -13.73 2.18
N ALA A 53 4.24 -14.15 0.94
CA ALA A 53 5.10 -15.21 0.46
C ALA A 53 6.15 -14.67 -0.50
N GLN A 54 7.29 -15.36 -0.57
CA GLN A 54 8.40 -15.02 -1.46
C GLN A 54 8.92 -13.58 -1.30
N GLY A 55 8.92 -13.06 -0.06
CA GLY A 55 9.53 -11.76 0.27
C GLY A 55 11.05 -11.77 0.14
N SER A 56 11.67 -10.65 0.48
CA SER A 56 13.13 -10.49 0.50
C SER A 56 13.82 -11.55 1.39
N ARG A 57 15.02 -11.95 1.02
CA ARG A 57 15.78 -13.00 1.72
C ARG A 57 16.87 -12.42 2.62
N SER A 58 17.64 -11.48 2.10
CA SER A 58 18.82 -10.91 2.78
C SER A 58 18.51 -9.63 3.53
N VAL A 59 17.53 -8.85 3.05
CA VAL A 59 17.15 -7.58 3.66
C VAL A 59 15.81 -7.72 4.37
N LYS A 60 15.75 -7.30 5.62
CA LYS A 60 14.52 -7.29 6.42
C LYS A 60 14.12 -5.85 6.73
N VAL A 61 12.83 -5.59 6.66
CA VAL A 61 12.21 -4.31 7.02
C VAL A 61 11.43 -4.53 8.31
N ASP A 62 11.75 -3.75 9.35
CA ASP A 62 11.19 -3.92 10.70
C ASP A 62 11.31 -5.37 11.24
N GLY A 63 12.41 -6.06 10.84
CA GLY A 63 12.67 -7.45 11.23
C GLY A 63 12.00 -8.52 10.35
N GLU A 64 11.17 -8.11 9.37
CA GLU A 64 10.37 -8.99 8.55
C GLU A 64 10.73 -8.89 7.05
N PRO A 65 10.49 -9.96 6.25
CA PRO A 65 10.69 -9.90 4.81
C PRO A 65 9.73 -8.90 4.17
N THR A 66 10.24 -8.10 3.22
CA THR A 66 9.47 -7.12 2.46
C THR A 66 9.06 -7.66 1.09
N ALA A 67 7.99 -7.10 0.54
CA ALA A 67 7.50 -7.47 -0.78
C ALA A 67 8.35 -6.85 -1.90
N LEU A 68 8.64 -7.64 -2.91
CA LEU A 68 9.50 -7.30 -4.05
C LEU A 68 8.77 -7.50 -5.38
N GLU A 69 9.16 -6.68 -6.34
CA GLU A 69 8.74 -6.68 -7.74
C GLU A 69 8.78 -8.09 -8.35
N ASP A 70 7.70 -8.50 -9.02
CA ASP A 70 7.55 -9.75 -9.78
C ASP A 70 8.00 -11.02 -9.05
N GLN A 71 8.16 -10.96 -7.74
CA GLN A 71 8.57 -12.10 -6.94
C GLN A 71 7.55 -12.38 -5.85
N SER A 72 7.19 -11.37 -5.08
CA SER A 72 6.36 -11.51 -3.90
C SER A 72 4.88 -11.60 -4.23
N ASN A 73 4.16 -12.36 -3.44
CA ASN A 73 2.71 -12.42 -3.49
C ASN A 73 2.16 -12.60 -2.08
N VAL A 74 0.88 -12.34 -1.90
CA VAL A 74 0.15 -12.75 -0.71
C VAL A 74 -0.54 -14.06 -1.04
N SER A 75 -0.29 -15.10 -0.26
CA SER A 75 -0.65 -16.48 -0.59
C SER A 75 -2.15 -16.73 -0.71
N THR A 76 -2.95 -15.93 -0.02
CA THR A 76 -4.40 -16.13 0.05
C THR A 76 -5.13 -14.81 0.11
N SER A 77 -6.22 -14.69 -0.66
CA SER A 77 -7.26 -13.67 -0.47
C SER A 77 -8.54 -14.34 0.01
N THR A 78 -9.24 -13.72 0.94
CA THR A 78 -10.46 -14.25 1.58
C THR A 78 -11.65 -13.34 1.31
N GLY A 79 -12.87 -13.90 1.32
CA GLY A 79 -14.11 -13.15 1.12
C GLY A 79 -15.02 -13.72 0.03
N ASN A 80 -14.49 -14.56 -0.85
CA ASN A 80 -15.23 -15.19 -1.96
C ASN A 80 -15.53 -16.68 -1.74
N GLU A 81 -15.45 -17.15 -0.51
CA GLU A 81 -15.61 -18.58 -0.16
C GLU A 81 -16.99 -19.13 -0.53
N ALA A 82 -18.00 -18.31 -0.57
CA ALA A 82 -19.35 -18.72 -0.96
C ALA A 82 -19.49 -19.03 -2.46
N GLY A 83 -18.50 -18.69 -3.27
CA GLY A 83 -18.45 -18.99 -4.71
C GLY A 83 -18.15 -20.46 -5.02
N THR A 84 -18.89 -21.40 -4.43
CA THR A 84 -18.62 -22.85 -4.48
C THR A 84 -19.00 -23.54 -5.80
N GLN A 85 -19.74 -22.86 -6.68
CA GLN A 85 -20.22 -23.42 -7.94
C GLN A 85 -19.30 -23.13 -9.14
N GLY A 86 -18.01 -22.98 -8.88
CA GLY A 86 -17.02 -22.77 -9.93
C GLY A 86 -16.04 -21.62 -9.66
N GLY A 87 -16.16 -20.94 -8.51
CA GLY A 87 -15.29 -19.82 -8.14
C GLY A 87 -15.52 -18.58 -9.01
N ASN A 88 -14.48 -17.76 -9.14
CA ASN A 88 -14.53 -16.57 -9.99
C ASN A 88 -14.87 -16.95 -11.45
N VAL A 89 -15.69 -16.14 -12.10
CA VAL A 89 -16.20 -16.39 -13.48
C VAL A 89 -15.10 -16.43 -14.55
N ILE A 90 -13.90 -15.90 -14.27
CA ILE A 90 -12.77 -15.87 -15.19
C ILE A 90 -11.66 -16.81 -14.76
N THR A 91 -11.21 -16.73 -13.51
CA THR A 91 -10.09 -17.54 -13.00
C THR A 91 -10.49 -18.91 -12.51
N HIS A 92 -11.79 -19.14 -12.28
CA HIS A 92 -12.35 -20.36 -11.71
C HIS A 92 -11.71 -20.73 -10.36
N LYS A 93 -11.32 -19.71 -9.57
CA LYS A 93 -10.68 -19.89 -8.28
C LYS A 93 -11.44 -19.17 -7.18
N THR A 94 -11.33 -19.71 -5.98
CA THR A 94 -11.67 -19.08 -4.71
C THR A 94 -10.42 -19.03 -3.85
N LYS A 95 -10.28 -18.02 -3.00
CA LYS A 95 -9.12 -17.88 -2.10
C LYS A 95 -7.76 -17.85 -2.84
N GLY A 96 -7.73 -17.40 -4.07
CA GLY A 96 -6.53 -17.31 -4.87
C GLY A 96 -5.53 -16.31 -4.27
N LYS A 97 -4.27 -16.43 -4.69
CA LYS A 97 -3.21 -15.51 -4.28
C LYS A 97 -3.47 -14.08 -4.78
N ALA A 98 -2.89 -13.11 -4.07
CA ALA A 98 -2.83 -11.73 -4.53
C ALA A 98 -1.40 -11.39 -4.98
N VAL A 99 -1.28 -10.58 -6.04
CA VAL A 99 -0.01 -10.16 -6.64
C VAL A 99 0.07 -8.64 -6.71
N PHE A 100 1.25 -8.11 -6.57
CA PHE A 100 1.49 -6.68 -6.72
C PHE A 100 1.53 -6.31 -8.20
N MET A 101 0.87 -5.20 -8.56
CA MET A 101 0.83 -4.69 -9.93
C MET A 101 1.72 -3.46 -10.10
N MET A 102 2.17 -2.87 -9.01
CA MET A 102 3.05 -1.71 -8.99
C MET A 102 4.02 -1.78 -7.80
N TRP A 103 5.14 -1.09 -7.93
CA TRP A 103 6.22 -1.04 -6.95
C TRP A 103 7.03 0.25 -7.13
N SER A 104 7.99 0.50 -6.24
CA SER A 104 8.92 1.62 -6.37
C SER A 104 9.90 1.38 -7.53
N PHE A 105 10.06 2.38 -8.39
CA PHE A 105 11.07 2.35 -9.46
C PHE A 105 12.44 2.86 -8.99
N THR A 106 12.48 3.61 -7.90
CA THR A 106 13.67 4.27 -7.38
C THR A 106 14.34 3.51 -6.25
N VAL A 107 13.53 2.89 -5.36
CA VAL A 107 14.03 2.12 -4.22
C VAL A 107 13.99 0.64 -4.54
N LYS A 108 15.17 0.00 -4.52
CA LYS A 108 15.33 -1.41 -4.83
C LYS A 108 15.97 -2.18 -3.68
N ILE A 109 15.48 -3.37 -3.45
CA ILE A 109 16.03 -4.36 -2.52
C ILE A 109 16.28 -5.64 -3.32
N GLU A 110 17.48 -6.22 -3.17
CA GLU A 110 17.90 -7.41 -3.94
C GLU A 110 17.77 -7.22 -5.46
N GLY A 111 17.98 -5.98 -5.95
CA GLY A 111 17.88 -5.61 -7.36
C GLY A 111 16.45 -5.43 -7.88
N LYS A 112 15.43 -5.61 -7.05
CA LYS A 112 14.01 -5.52 -7.39
C LYS A 112 13.35 -4.34 -6.70
N GLY A 113 12.36 -3.73 -7.36
CA GLY A 113 11.56 -2.66 -6.78
C GLY A 113 10.81 -3.13 -5.53
N VAL A 114 10.69 -2.27 -4.54
CA VAL A 114 9.94 -2.58 -3.31
C VAL A 114 8.47 -2.22 -3.45
N CYS A 115 7.59 -3.10 -2.99
CA CYS A 115 6.16 -2.83 -2.96
C CYS A 115 5.80 -1.99 -1.73
N ARG A 116 4.86 -1.07 -1.89
CA ARG A 116 4.52 -0.05 -0.90
C ARG A 116 3.04 -0.10 -0.52
N HIS A 117 2.71 0.44 0.61
CA HIS A 117 1.32 0.72 0.97
C HIS A 117 0.77 1.80 0.02
N GLY A 118 -0.38 1.50 -0.62
CA GLY A 118 -0.96 2.34 -1.66
C GLY A 118 -0.74 1.82 -3.08
N ASP A 119 0.17 0.88 -3.28
CA ASP A 119 0.35 0.24 -4.58
C ASP A 119 -0.83 -0.69 -4.91
N PRO A 120 -1.31 -0.73 -6.17
CA PRO A 120 -2.39 -1.61 -6.58
C PRO A 120 -1.98 -3.08 -6.55
N MET A 121 -2.94 -3.92 -6.16
CA MET A 121 -2.80 -5.39 -6.12
C MET A 121 -3.92 -6.05 -6.91
N GLY A 122 -3.58 -7.07 -7.69
CA GLY A 122 -4.55 -8.02 -8.24
C GLY A 122 -4.79 -9.15 -7.25
N GLN A 123 -6.04 -9.44 -6.91
CA GLN A 123 -6.40 -10.53 -5.99
C GLN A 123 -7.04 -11.70 -6.74
N ASN A 124 -7.15 -12.84 -6.06
CA ASN A 124 -7.70 -14.08 -6.62
C ASN A 124 -7.08 -14.48 -7.96
N CYS A 125 -5.75 -14.32 -8.10
CA CYS A 125 -4.95 -14.60 -9.29
C CYS A 125 -5.25 -13.71 -10.51
N MET A 126 -5.46 -12.42 -10.27
CA MET A 126 -5.57 -11.38 -11.31
C MET A 126 -6.83 -11.49 -12.18
N THR A 127 -7.94 -11.37 -11.60
CA THR A 127 -9.14 -10.89 -12.28
C THR A 127 -9.39 -9.43 -11.96
N PRO A 128 -10.31 -8.75 -12.70
CA PRO A 128 -10.53 -7.32 -12.51
C PRO A 128 -10.79 -6.77 -11.12
N PRO A 129 -10.90 -7.49 -10.02
CA PRO A 129 -10.82 -6.83 -8.74
C PRO A 129 -9.38 -6.40 -8.44
N VAL A 130 -9.02 -5.27 -9.02
CA VAL A 130 -7.84 -4.52 -8.60
C VAL A 130 -8.17 -3.87 -7.27
N GLY A 131 -7.55 -4.34 -6.21
CA GLY A 131 -7.65 -3.74 -4.89
C GLY A 131 -6.48 -2.80 -4.64
N ILE A 132 -6.70 -1.80 -3.81
CA ILE A 132 -5.63 -0.94 -3.30
C ILE A 132 -5.27 -1.43 -1.89
N ILE A 133 -3.99 -1.45 -1.58
CA ILE A 133 -3.53 -1.66 -0.20
C ILE A 133 -4.04 -0.48 0.62
N GLU A 134 -4.70 -0.77 1.70
CA GLU A 134 -5.42 0.22 2.52
C GLU A 134 -4.61 1.50 2.77
N PRO A 135 -5.11 2.67 2.33
CA PRO A 135 -4.37 3.93 2.50
C PRO A 135 -4.28 4.40 3.96
N SER A 136 -5.07 3.83 4.86
CA SER A 136 -5.00 4.16 6.30
C SER A 136 -3.64 3.86 6.91
N ALA A 137 -2.90 2.88 6.38
CA ALA A 137 -1.52 2.60 6.78
C ALA A 137 -0.58 3.77 6.46
N ILE A 138 -0.87 4.55 5.41
CA ILE A 138 -0.08 5.73 5.01
C ILE A 138 -0.28 6.86 6.03
N THR A 139 -1.51 7.08 6.47
CA THR A 139 -1.84 8.14 7.44
C THR A 139 -1.43 7.79 8.88
N SER A 140 -1.52 6.53 9.28
CA SER A 140 -1.11 6.09 10.62
C SER A 140 0.40 6.24 10.84
N VAL A 141 1.18 5.99 9.80
CA VAL A 141 2.63 6.15 9.81
C VAL A 141 3.04 7.61 9.90
N GLY A 142 2.40 8.48 9.15
CA GLY A 142 2.63 9.92 9.27
C GLY A 142 2.43 10.41 10.71
N LYS A 143 1.42 9.90 11.40
CA LYS A 143 1.13 10.24 12.81
C LYS A 143 2.17 9.68 13.77
N SER A 144 2.61 8.44 13.63
CA SER A 144 3.62 7.83 14.50
C SER A 144 5.00 8.49 14.40
N MET A 145 5.30 9.09 13.25
CA MET A 145 6.52 9.86 13.02
C MET A 145 6.36 11.37 13.34
N GLY A 146 5.25 11.77 13.96
CA GLY A 146 4.94 13.17 14.23
C GLY A 146 4.58 13.96 12.96
N TRP A 147 4.17 13.26 11.90
CA TRP A 147 3.71 13.87 10.66
C TRP A 147 2.21 14.14 10.77
N THR A 148 1.86 15.35 11.13
CA THR A 148 0.46 15.79 11.26
C THR A 148 -0.11 16.21 9.89
N GLY A 149 -0.12 15.29 8.92
CA GLY A 149 -0.63 15.55 7.58
C GLY A 149 0.23 16.53 6.79
N VAL A 150 -0.17 16.84 5.56
CA VAL A 150 0.41 17.91 4.74
C VAL A 150 -0.02 19.27 5.34
N GLU A 151 0.42 19.56 6.55
CA GLU A 151 0.43 20.95 6.93
C GLU A 151 1.44 21.63 6.01
N PRO A 152 0.99 22.61 5.21
CA PRO A 152 1.94 23.43 4.48
C PRO A 152 2.94 23.90 5.53
N CYS A 153 4.23 23.77 5.23
CA CYS A 153 5.30 24.17 6.12
C CYS A 153 4.99 25.60 6.59
N LYS A 154 4.27 25.71 7.70
CA LYS A 154 4.04 27.00 8.37
C LYS A 154 5.42 27.43 8.79
N SER A 155 6.09 28.14 7.86
CA SER A 155 7.34 28.76 8.23
C SER A 155 7.06 29.57 9.48
N ARG A 156 7.84 29.41 10.54
CA ARG A 156 7.83 30.30 11.71
C ARG A 156 8.21 31.73 11.33
N TYR A 157 8.32 32.00 10.02
CA TYR A 157 8.55 33.29 9.47
C TYR A 157 7.23 34.05 9.48
N LYS A 158 7.05 34.88 10.48
CA LYS A 158 6.08 35.96 10.43
C LYS A 158 6.56 36.92 9.33
N ARG A 159 5.84 37.00 8.21
CA ARG A 159 6.11 38.05 7.23
C ARG A 159 6.13 39.41 7.96
N PRO A 160 7.12 40.25 7.72
CA PRO A 160 7.04 41.63 8.17
C PRO A 160 5.74 42.21 7.64
N LYS A 161 5.01 42.91 8.46
CA LYS A 161 3.72 43.49 8.08
C LYS A 161 3.84 44.54 6.97
N GLU A 162 5.03 45.02 6.69
CA GLU A 162 5.32 46.03 5.67
C GLU A 162 6.69 45.76 5.02
N GLY A 163 6.72 45.80 3.66
CA GLY A 163 7.91 45.77 2.85
C GLY A 163 8.39 44.42 2.33
N LYS A 164 9.12 44.45 1.21
CA LYS A 164 9.79 43.27 0.66
C LYS A 164 10.96 42.90 1.58
N PRO A 165 11.16 41.61 1.92
CA PRO A 165 12.28 41.19 2.76
C PRO A 165 13.60 41.53 2.10
N ASN A 166 14.56 42.08 2.86
CA ASN A 166 15.90 42.37 2.37
C ASN A 166 16.67 41.06 2.07
N ASP A 167 17.81 41.15 1.39
CA ASP A 167 18.57 40.00 0.93
C ASP A 167 19.07 39.09 2.06
N LYS A 168 19.39 39.65 3.24
CA LYS A 168 19.75 38.85 4.43
C LYS A 168 18.56 38.03 4.95
N GLN A 169 17.37 38.60 4.94
CA GLN A 169 16.15 37.92 5.34
C GLN A 169 15.77 36.86 4.32
N ARG A 170 15.95 37.09 3.02
CA ARG A 170 15.74 36.10 1.95
C ARG A 170 16.66 34.91 2.09
N LYS A 171 17.96 35.11 2.37
CA LYS A 171 18.92 34.03 2.60
C LYS A 171 18.57 33.20 3.84
N LYS A 172 18.12 33.84 4.94
CA LYS A 172 17.68 33.16 6.15
C LYS A 172 16.43 32.31 5.93
N ILE A 173 15.48 32.80 5.13
CA ILE A 173 14.26 32.08 4.76
C ILE A 173 14.59 30.87 3.88
N ALA A 174 15.44 31.05 2.87
CA ALA A 174 15.88 29.97 1.98
C ALA A 174 16.64 28.88 2.75
N GLY A 175 17.53 29.26 3.67
CA GLY A 175 18.24 28.32 4.53
C GLY A 175 17.31 27.52 5.47
N GLN A 176 16.29 28.16 6.03
CA GLN A 176 15.34 27.48 6.91
C GLN A 176 14.39 26.53 6.16
N LYS A 177 13.99 26.89 4.92
CA LYS A 177 13.21 25.97 4.07
C LYS A 177 14.01 24.72 3.71
N CYS A 178 15.27 24.88 3.31
CA CYS A 178 16.12 23.75 2.96
C CYS A 178 16.39 22.81 4.15
N TRP A 179 16.53 23.34 5.35
CA TRP A 179 16.90 22.53 6.50
C TRP A 179 15.73 21.65 7.01
N ARG A 180 14.51 22.13 6.92
CA ARG A 180 13.32 21.37 7.33
C ARG A 180 12.84 20.38 6.26
N CYS A 181 13.00 20.71 4.98
CA CYS A 181 12.71 19.77 3.92
C CYS A 181 13.70 18.59 3.90
N LYS A 182 15.00 18.83 4.19
CA LYS A 182 16.01 17.76 4.27
C LYS A 182 15.81 16.76 5.42
N ARG A 183 15.08 17.12 6.47
CA ARG A 183 14.76 16.20 7.58
C ARG A 183 13.43 15.45 7.42
N ARG A 184 12.67 15.76 6.38
CA ARG A 184 11.33 15.18 6.14
C ARG A 184 11.24 14.40 4.82
N ASN A 185 12.35 14.30 4.08
CA ASN A 185 12.49 13.41 2.93
C ASN A 185 13.34 12.20 3.32
#